data_88bb5e1ef61e206d0783f9c202ea2d43
#
_entry.id   88bb5e1ef61e206d0783f9c202ea2d43
#
_cell.length_a   1.000
_cell.length_b   1.000
_cell.length_c   1.000
_cell.angle_alpha   90.00
_cell.angle_beta   90.00
_cell.angle_gamma   90.00
#
_symmetry.space_group_name_H-M   'P 1'
#
loop_
_entity.id
_entity.type
_entity.pdbx_description
1 polymer ?
#
loop_
_entity_poly.entity_id
_entity_poly.type
_entity_poly.pdbx_seq_one_letter_code
_entity_poly.pdbx_strand_id
1 'polypeptide(L)'
;MENNLKGKTAIITGANSGIGYELAKKLISNGCKVILACRDKKKGLLVENELGNNTKLMELDLSNYESINIFTNKLINKKIKINYLINNAGIMFHPNTLLKNGINITFFVNYIGYYYLSLKLIDLLEESRNSKIISVSSISSYGVKELNWKFFNPVDLDNSLSSRRELYAYTNLFRLMFSIELSKKLKKKKYNTISLACHPGVVKSSLGRHVFISRLIYKLPILPSTNIGVGPIYESIVNNELIGGEFIGFNTKNQWKGDPKIVAPNPLCNDDNLRNLLWVKTSQLTGINL
;
A
#
# COMPACT_ATOMS: atom_id res chain seq x y z
N MET A 1 21.77 -9.33 -13.02
CA MET A 1 21.82 -7.99 -13.66
C MET A 1 21.13 -7.02 -12.72
N GLU A 2 21.79 -5.93 -12.33
CA GLU A 2 21.12 -4.87 -11.56
C GLU A 2 20.07 -4.20 -12.47
N ASN A 3 18.83 -4.15 -11.97
CA ASN A 3 17.75 -3.51 -12.70
C ASN A 3 17.97 -2.00 -12.72
N ASN A 4 18.32 -1.45 -13.87
CA ASN A 4 18.55 -0.02 -14.03
C ASN A 4 17.21 0.74 -14.04
N LEU A 5 16.94 1.48 -12.97
CA LEU A 5 15.75 2.32 -12.82
C LEU A 5 16.03 3.81 -13.10
N LYS A 6 17.16 4.12 -13.75
CA LYS A 6 17.53 5.50 -14.12
C LYS A 6 16.43 6.16 -14.96
N GLY A 7 16.06 7.36 -14.60
CA GLY A 7 14.97 8.10 -15.25
C GLY A 7 13.56 7.73 -14.79
N LYS A 8 13.41 6.75 -13.90
CA LYS A 8 12.13 6.40 -13.29
C LYS A 8 11.90 7.18 -12.01
N THR A 9 10.62 7.43 -11.70
CA THR A 9 10.20 8.07 -10.45
C THR A 9 9.18 7.19 -9.73
N ALA A 10 9.42 6.98 -8.44
CA ALA A 10 8.54 6.23 -7.55
C ALA A 10 7.96 7.15 -6.47
N ILE A 11 6.68 6.98 -6.15
CA ILE A 11 6.06 7.51 -4.94
C ILE A 11 5.94 6.36 -3.95
N ILE A 12 6.46 6.53 -2.72
CA ILE A 12 6.32 5.55 -1.65
C ILE A 12 5.59 6.20 -0.50
N THR A 13 4.39 5.71 -0.18
CA THR A 13 3.68 6.17 1.01
C THR A 13 4.28 5.55 2.28
N GLY A 14 4.47 6.36 3.33
CA GLY A 14 5.10 5.90 4.59
C GLY A 14 6.59 5.57 4.46
N ALA A 15 7.31 6.29 3.61
CA ALA A 15 8.72 6.04 3.31
C ALA A 15 9.72 6.52 4.38
N ASN A 16 9.24 7.08 5.48
CA ASN A 16 10.11 7.61 6.55
C ASN A 16 10.51 6.57 7.60
N SER A 17 10.18 5.31 7.43
CA SER A 17 10.57 4.21 8.35
C SER A 17 10.27 2.83 7.77
N GLY A 18 10.87 1.80 8.39
CA GLY A 18 10.55 0.39 8.14
C GLY A 18 10.73 -0.02 6.67
N ILE A 19 9.77 -0.76 6.14
CA ILE A 19 9.84 -1.32 4.78
C ILE A 19 9.89 -0.20 3.72
N GLY A 20 9.10 0.88 3.91
CA GLY A 20 9.08 2.00 2.96
C GLY A 20 10.43 2.71 2.84
N TYR A 21 11.15 2.87 3.96
CA TYR A 21 12.50 3.42 3.99
C TYR A 21 13.51 2.51 3.27
N GLU A 22 13.50 1.21 3.61
CA GLU A 22 14.40 0.23 2.98
C GLU A 22 14.15 0.10 1.47
N LEU A 23 12.88 0.17 1.06
CA LEU A 23 12.51 0.18 -0.35
C LEU A 23 13.03 1.46 -1.04
N ALA A 24 12.85 2.63 -0.42
CA ALA A 24 13.36 3.89 -0.96
C ALA A 24 14.87 3.81 -1.18
N LYS A 25 15.61 3.35 -0.20
CA LYS A 25 17.07 3.13 -0.27
C LYS A 25 17.44 2.21 -1.44
N LYS A 26 16.74 1.07 -1.58
CA LYS A 26 16.99 0.11 -2.67
C LYS A 26 16.65 0.70 -4.04
N LEU A 27 15.58 1.47 -4.19
CA LEU A 27 15.23 2.09 -5.47
C LEU A 27 16.24 3.17 -5.87
N ILE A 28 16.70 3.97 -4.92
CA ILE A 28 17.70 5.01 -5.15
C ILE A 28 19.04 4.41 -5.59
N SER A 29 19.49 3.32 -4.94
CA SER A 29 20.72 2.63 -5.34
C SER A 29 20.67 2.06 -6.76
N ASN A 30 19.46 1.84 -7.31
CA ASN A 30 19.24 1.44 -8.70
C ASN A 30 18.92 2.64 -9.64
N GLY A 31 19.15 3.87 -9.18
CA GLY A 31 19.03 5.09 -10.00
C GLY A 31 17.62 5.70 -10.09
N CYS A 32 16.64 5.19 -9.33
CA CYS A 32 15.28 5.71 -9.29
C CYS A 32 15.23 7.02 -8.49
N LYS A 33 14.42 7.98 -8.92
CA LYS A 33 14.01 9.11 -8.09
C LYS A 33 12.85 8.70 -7.20
N VAL A 34 12.87 9.07 -5.91
CA VAL A 34 11.86 8.67 -4.95
C VAL A 34 11.19 9.88 -4.30
N ILE A 35 9.87 9.94 -4.39
CA ILE A 35 9.05 10.85 -3.61
C ILE A 35 8.66 10.15 -2.31
N LEU A 36 9.18 10.67 -1.19
CA LEU A 36 8.89 10.21 0.15
C LEU A 36 7.56 10.82 0.60
N ALA A 37 6.45 10.10 0.41
CA ALA A 37 5.12 10.58 0.78
C ALA A 37 4.83 10.23 2.26
N CYS A 38 5.00 11.18 3.17
CA CYS A 38 4.98 10.97 4.62
C CYS A 38 4.15 12.03 5.34
N ARG A 39 3.41 11.61 6.39
CA ARG A 39 2.66 12.51 7.25
C ARG A 39 3.57 13.31 8.21
N ASP A 40 4.57 12.63 8.78
CA ASP A 40 5.54 13.24 9.71
C ASP A 40 6.64 13.92 8.92
N LYS A 41 6.48 15.23 8.72
CA LYS A 41 7.44 16.05 7.96
C LYS A 41 8.83 16.07 8.58
N LYS A 42 8.93 16.10 9.92
CA LYS A 42 10.24 16.15 10.62
C LYS A 42 11.04 14.87 10.35
N LYS A 43 10.41 13.70 10.52
CA LYS A 43 11.06 12.41 10.20
C LYS A 43 11.31 12.26 8.70
N GLY A 44 10.41 12.75 7.87
CA GLY A 44 10.59 12.72 6.42
C GLY A 44 11.82 13.52 5.95
N LEU A 45 12.06 14.70 6.52
CA LEU A 45 13.23 15.54 6.22
C LEU A 45 14.54 14.86 6.63
N LEU A 46 14.56 14.16 7.77
CA LEU A 46 15.75 13.40 8.19
C LEU A 46 16.11 12.33 7.16
N VAL A 47 15.10 11.61 6.66
CA VAL A 47 15.29 10.58 5.63
C VAL A 47 15.65 11.17 4.28
N GLU A 48 15.06 12.30 3.88
CA GLU A 48 15.43 13.01 2.65
C GLU A 48 16.91 13.42 2.65
N ASN A 49 17.37 14.01 3.77
CA ASN A 49 18.76 14.40 3.94
C ASN A 49 19.72 13.20 3.94
N GLU A 50 19.33 12.08 4.56
CA GLU A 50 20.14 10.87 4.62
C GLU A 50 20.26 10.20 3.24
N LEU A 51 19.16 10.11 2.48
CA LEU A 51 19.12 9.43 1.19
C LEU A 51 19.59 10.30 0.01
N GLY A 52 19.67 11.62 0.20
CA GLY A 52 20.31 12.56 -0.73
C GLY A 52 19.47 12.94 -1.95
N ASN A 53 20.14 13.40 -3.01
CA ASN A 53 19.57 14.15 -4.12
C ASN A 53 18.51 13.43 -4.97
N ASN A 54 18.43 12.11 -4.91
CA ASN A 54 17.40 11.34 -5.63
C ASN A 54 16.10 11.20 -4.84
N THR A 55 15.96 11.95 -3.73
CA THR A 55 14.75 11.95 -2.91
C THR A 55 14.09 13.32 -2.88
N LYS A 56 12.78 13.31 -2.73
CA LYS A 56 11.97 14.49 -2.45
C LYS A 56 10.89 14.17 -1.44
N LEU A 57 10.94 14.83 -0.28
CA LEU A 57 9.84 14.75 0.66
C LEU A 57 8.62 15.52 0.16
N MET A 58 7.46 14.89 0.21
CA MET A 58 6.16 15.53 0.05
C MET A 58 5.23 15.08 1.15
N GLU A 59 4.62 16.03 1.84
CA GLU A 59 3.68 15.74 2.93
C GLU A 59 2.43 15.06 2.39
N LEU A 60 2.02 13.96 3.04
CA LEU A 60 0.81 13.20 2.73
C LEU A 60 0.25 12.55 3.99
N ASP A 61 -0.94 12.94 4.38
CA ASP A 61 -1.76 12.24 5.38
C ASP A 61 -2.88 11.48 4.68
N LEU A 62 -2.77 10.15 4.66
CA LEU A 62 -3.77 9.26 4.06
C LEU A 62 -5.09 9.21 4.84
N SER A 63 -5.19 9.79 6.04
CA SER A 63 -6.44 9.89 6.80
C SER A 63 -7.27 11.13 6.45
N ASN A 64 -6.83 11.92 5.46
CA ASN A 64 -7.45 13.22 5.14
C ASN A 64 -7.52 13.43 3.62
N TYR A 65 -8.74 13.54 3.08
CA TYR A 65 -8.96 13.80 1.65
C TYR A 65 -8.33 15.10 1.17
N GLU A 66 -8.35 16.15 1.99
CA GLU A 66 -7.73 17.44 1.63
C GLU A 66 -6.22 17.30 1.46
N SER A 67 -5.56 16.61 2.40
CA SER A 67 -4.13 16.31 2.28
C SER A 67 -3.80 15.52 1.00
N ILE A 68 -4.61 14.52 0.66
CA ILE A 68 -4.44 13.75 -0.58
C ILE A 68 -4.65 14.65 -1.80
N ASN A 69 -5.67 15.51 -1.80
CA ASN A 69 -5.91 16.44 -2.90
C ASN A 69 -4.76 17.45 -3.08
N ILE A 70 -4.25 18.03 -1.99
CA ILE A 70 -3.09 18.95 -2.05
C ILE A 70 -1.86 18.21 -2.62
N PHE A 71 -1.61 17.00 -2.16
CA PHE A 71 -0.49 16.19 -2.63
C PHE A 71 -0.61 15.87 -4.12
N THR A 72 -1.76 15.35 -4.56
CA THR A 72 -1.98 14.96 -5.97
C THR A 72 -1.98 16.16 -6.90
N ASN A 73 -2.63 17.28 -6.52
CA ASN A 73 -2.66 18.49 -7.34
C ASN A 73 -1.25 19.08 -7.53
N LYS A 74 -0.38 19.02 -6.51
CA LYS A 74 1.03 19.44 -6.67
C LYS A 74 1.77 18.62 -7.72
N LEU A 75 1.51 17.32 -7.80
CA LEU A 75 2.13 16.42 -8.78
C LEU A 75 1.58 16.65 -10.18
N ILE A 76 0.25 16.77 -10.30
CA ILE A 76 -0.45 17.01 -11.56
C ILE A 76 -0.07 18.36 -12.16
N ASN A 77 -0.13 19.44 -11.37
CA ASN A 77 0.18 20.80 -11.85
C ASN A 77 1.65 20.93 -12.31
N LYS A 78 2.57 20.17 -11.70
CA LYS A 78 3.98 20.13 -12.09
C LYS A 78 4.27 19.10 -13.18
N LYS A 79 3.28 18.38 -13.66
CA LYS A 79 3.39 17.29 -14.67
C LYS A 79 4.56 16.34 -14.35
N ILE A 80 4.66 15.90 -13.09
CA ILE A 80 5.74 15.02 -12.66
C ILE A 80 5.48 13.62 -13.21
N LYS A 81 6.36 13.12 -14.06
CA LYS A 81 6.27 11.73 -14.56
C LYS A 81 6.45 10.75 -13.41
N ILE A 82 5.47 9.89 -13.19
CA ILE A 82 5.47 8.87 -12.13
C ILE A 82 5.36 7.50 -12.76
N ASN A 83 6.34 6.64 -12.49
CA ASN A 83 6.34 5.27 -12.99
C ASN A 83 5.77 4.28 -11.97
N TYR A 84 5.97 4.54 -10.67
CA TYR A 84 5.56 3.61 -9.63
C TYR A 84 4.86 4.34 -8.49
N LEU A 85 3.63 3.92 -8.18
CA LEU A 85 2.92 4.31 -6.96
C LEU A 85 2.93 3.12 -6.00
N ILE A 86 3.65 3.23 -4.90
CA ILE A 86 3.73 2.19 -3.88
C ILE A 86 2.88 2.60 -2.68
N ASN A 87 1.70 2.03 -2.57
CA ASN A 87 0.77 2.14 -1.46
C ASN A 87 1.27 1.26 -0.30
N ASN A 88 2.28 1.73 0.44
CA ASN A 88 2.95 0.97 1.51
C ASN A 88 2.53 1.41 2.92
N ALA A 89 2.18 2.68 3.14
CA ALA A 89 1.80 3.17 4.46
C ALA A 89 0.69 2.33 5.10
N GLY A 90 0.69 2.22 6.41
CA GLY A 90 -0.38 1.54 7.13
C GLY A 90 -0.24 1.69 8.62
N ILE A 91 -1.34 1.44 9.31
CA ILE A 91 -1.41 1.37 10.77
C ILE A 91 -2.01 0.03 11.17
N MET A 92 -1.50 -0.53 12.26
CA MET A 92 -1.93 -1.83 12.76
C MET A 92 -2.31 -1.71 14.24
N PHE A 93 -3.44 -2.30 14.60
CA PHE A 93 -3.94 -2.34 15.98
C PHE A 93 -4.10 -0.95 16.62
N HIS A 94 -4.30 0.08 15.79
CA HIS A 94 -4.66 1.40 16.29
C HIS A 94 -6.00 1.31 17.03
N PRO A 95 -6.21 2.05 18.15
CA PRO A 95 -7.54 2.15 18.74
C PRO A 95 -8.60 2.50 17.70
N ASN A 96 -9.78 1.91 17.83
CA ASN A 96 -10.90 2.20 16.94
C ASN A 96 -11.38 3.64 17.18
N THR A 97 -10.90 4.54 16.33
CA THR A 97 -11.16 5.97 16.39
C THR A 97 -11.86 6.38 15.10
N LEU A 98 -13.00 7.06 15.23
CA LEU A 98 -13.68 7.64 14.08
C LEU A 98 -13.08 9.01 13.75
N LEU A 99 -12.86 9.25 12.48
CA LEU A 99 -12.51 10.56 11.94
C LEU A 99 -13.75 11.46 11.92
N LYS A 100 -13.59 12.76 11.67
CA LYS A 100 -14.70 13.72 11.59
C LYS A 100 -15.78 13.35 10.56
N ASN A 101 -15.42 12.59 9.54
CA ASN A 101 -16.33 12.07 8.51
C ASN A 101 -17.00 10.73 8.88
N GLY A 102 -16.87 10.27 10.13
CA GLY A 102 -17.46 9.03 10.62
C GLY A 102 -16.73 7.75 10.21
N ILE A 103 -15.64 7.83 9.44
CA ILE A 103 -14.89 6.65 8.99
C ILE A 103 -13.83 6.28 10.03
N ASN A 104 -13.66 4.97 10.30
CA ASN A 104 -12.59 4.51 11.17
C ASN A 104 -11.22 4.83 10.59
N ILE A 105 -10.29 5.36 11.40
CA ILE A 105 -8.96 5.79 10.97
C ILE A 105 -8.14 4.65 10.34
N THR A 106 -8.22 3.42 10.87
CA THR A 106 -7.52 2.27 10.29
C THR A 106 -8.08 1.92 8.92
N PHE A 107 -9.40 1.94 8.78
CA PHE A 107 -10.05 1.68 7.50
C PHE A 107 -9.70 2.77 6.48
N PHE A 108 -9.72 4.03 6.92
CA PHE A 108 -9.36 5.14 6.04
C PHE A 108 -7.90 5.05 5.56
N VAL A 109 -6.93 5.03 6.49
CA VAL A 109 -5.50 5.03 6.16
C VAL A 109 -5.10 3.81 5.34
N ASN A 110 -5.62 2.63 5.73
CA ASN A 110 -5.18 1.39 5.13
C ASN A 110 -5.87 1.04 3.81
N TYR A 111 -7.06 1.60 3.54
CA TYR A 111 -7.82 1.23 2.35
C TYR A 111 -8.38 2.43 1.58
N ILE A 112 -9.23 3.25 2.21
CA ILE A 112 -9.90 4.38 1.53
C ILE A 112 -8.90 5.38 0.96
N GLY A 113 -7.88 5.73 1.75
CA GLY A 113 -6.81 6.65 1.31
C GLY A 113 -6.03 6.10 0.12
N TYR A 114 -5.79 4.79 0.06
CA TYR A 114 -5.13 4.14 -1.08
C TYR A 114 -5.98 4.17 -2.34
N TYR A 115 -7.26 3.80 -2.20
CA TYR A 115 -8.21 3.88 -3.29
C TYR A 115 -8.25 5.30 -3.86
N TYR A 116 -8.47 6.28 -3.00
CA TYR A 116 -8.59 7.68 -3.40
C TYR A 116 -7.30 8.23 -4.03
N LEU A 117 -6.15 8.00 -3.41
CA LEU A 117 -4.85 8.41 -3.94
C LEU A 117 -4.55 7.79 -5.31
N SER A 118 -4.81 6.50 -5.45
CA SER A 118 -4.55 5.78 -6.71
C SER A 118 -5.38 6.32 -7.85
N LEU A 119 -6.68 6.54 -7.64
CA LEU A 119 -7.57 7.06 -8.68
C LEU A 119 -7.28 8.53 -9.02
N LYS A 120 -6.87 9.35 -8.05
CA LYS A 120 -6.45 10.74 -8.29
C LYS A 120 -5.17 10.85 -9.12
N LEU A 121 -4.32 9.82 -9.12
CA LEU A 121 -3.04 9.81 -9.86
C LEU A 121 -3.08 8.96 -11.13
N ILE A 122 -4.21 8.31 -11.44
CA ILE A 122 -4.24 7.32 -12.51
C ILE A 122 -3.86 7.90 -13.88
N ASP A 123 -4.36 9.08 -14.22
CA ASP A 123 -4.08 9.72 -15.51
C ASP A 123 -2.61 10.15 -15.58
N LEU A 124 -2.04 10.65 -14.50
CA LEU A 124 -0.64 11.02 -14.42
C LEU A 124 0.30 9.80 -14.51
N LEU A 125 -0.13 8.65 -13.96
CA LEU A 125 0.58 7.38 -14.11
C LEU A 125 0.51 6.88 -15.56
N GLU A 126 -0.64 7.04 -16.22
CA GLU A 126 -0.85 6.60 -17.60
C GLU A 126 0.03 7.39 -18.60
N GLU A 127 0.36 8.66 -18.32
CA GLU A 127 1.33 9.42 -19.10
C GLU A 127 2.75 8.80 -19.09
N SER A 128 3.03 7.94 -18.12
CA SER A 128 4.30 7.23 -17.98
C SER A 128 4.17 5.80 -18.49
N ARG A 129 4.80 5.48 -19.63
CA ARG A 129 4.79 4.10 -20.16
C ARG A 129 5.26 3.08 -19.11
N ASN A 130 4.56 1.94 -19.03
CA ASN A 130 4.85 0.84 -18.11
C ASN A 130 4.82 1.26 -16.62
N SER A 131 3.84 2.06 -16.25
CA SER A 131 3.64 2.44 -14.86
C SER A 131 2.92 1.36 -14.06
N LYS A 132 3.19 1.34 -12.76
CA LYS A 132 2.64 0.32 -11.85
C LYS A 132 2.08 0.95 -10.59
N ILE A 133 0.90 0.49 -10.17
CA ILE A 133 0.34 0.74 -8.84
C ILE A 133 0.51 -0.52 -8.02
N ILE A 134 1.24 -0.44 -6.90
CA ILE A 134 1.57 -1.58 -6.06
C ILE A 134 0.94 -1.38 -4.68
N SER A 135 -0.01 -2.24 -4.34
CA SER A 135 -0.69 -2.24 -3.05
C SER A 135 -0.02 -3.21 -2.08
N VAL A 136 0.61 -2.69 -1.04
CA VAL A 136 1.23 -3.52 -0.01
C VAL A 136 0.15 -4.00 0.96
N SER A 137 -0.18 -5.28 0.88
CA SER A 137 -1.12 -6.02 1.72
C SER A 137 -0.38 -6.76 2.85
N SER A 138 -0.97 -7.78 3.40
CA SER A 138 -0.42 -8.62 4.47
C SER A 138 -0.96 -10.05 4.39
N ILE A 139 -0.20 -11.01 4.89
CA ILE A 139 -0.67 -12.39 5.10
C ILE A 139 -1.90 -12.46 6.03
N SER A 140 -2.17 -11.41 6.84
CA SER A 140 -3.38 -11.32 7.65
C SER A 140 -4.67 -11.39 6.83
N SER A 141 -4.63 -11.02 5.53
CA SER A 141 -5.76 -11.14 4.62
C SER A 141 -6.29 -12.56 4.49
N TYR A 142 -5.46 -13.59 4.63
CA TYR A 142 -5.89 -15.00 4.59
C TYR A 142 -6.75 -15.42 5.79
N GLY A 143 -6.73 -14.64 6.89
CA GLY A 143 -7.56 -14.88 8.07
C GLY A 143 -9.04 -14.55 7.87
N VAL A 144 -9.39 -13.77 6.85
CA VAL A 144 -10.78 -13.41 6.54
C VAL A 144 -11.43 -14.55 5.74
N LYS A 145 -12.53 -15.11 6.27
CA LYS A 145 -13.24 -16.25 5.66
C LYS A 145 -14.52 -15.87 4.94
N GLU A 146 -15.13 -14.76 5.34
CA GLU A 146 -16.34 -14.20 4.73
C GLU A 146 -16.26 -12.66 4.74
N LEU A 147 -16.97 -12.00 3.83
CA LEU A 147 -16.99 -10.54 3.80
C LEU A 147 -18.11 -10.00 4.68
N ASN A 148 -17.74 -9.08 5.55
CA ASN A 148 -18.64 -8.28 6.35
C ASN A 148 -18.43 -6.80 6.01
N TRP A 149 -19.51 -6.12 5.68
CA TRP A 149 -19.49 -4.71 5.23
C TRP A 149 -19.60 -3.71 6.38
N LYS A 150 -19.58 -4.17 7.64
CA LYS A 150 -19.71 -3.31 8.86
C LYS A 150 -18.71 -2.14 8.90
N PHE A 151 -17.54 -2.31 8.29
CA PHE A 151 -16.50 -1.28 8.28
C PHE A 151 -16.81 -0.08 7.38
N PHE A 152 -17.79 -0.21 6.48
CA PHE A 152 -18.33 0.91 5.70
C PHE A 152 -19.34 1.75 6.51
N ASN A 153 -19.87 1.19 7.60
CA ASN A 153 -20.77 1.88 8.53
C ASN A 153 -20.39 1.53 9.97
N PRO A 154 -19.28 2.07 10.51
CA PRO A 154 -18.65 1.59 11.75
C PRO A 154 -19.30 2.13 13.02
N VAL A 155 -20.61 1.98 13.20
CA VAL A 155 -21.33 2.52 14.36
C VAL A 155 -20.94 1.82 15.67
N ASP A 156 -20.49 0.55 15.66
CA ASP A 156 -20.29 -0.30 16.84
C ASP A 156 -18.97 -1.08 16.86
N LEU A 157 -17.87 -0.48 16.43
CA LEU A 157 -16.56 -1.12 16.55
C LEU A 157 -16.01 -0.97 17.98
N ASP A 158 -16.02 -2.07 18.76
CA ASP A 158 -15.37 -2.08 20.07
C ASP A 158 -13.84 -1.90 19.95
N ASN A 159 -13.19 -1.57 21.07
CA ASN A 159 -11.74 -1.37 21.14
C ASN A 159 -10.96 -2.61 21.57
N SER A 160 -11.59 -3.80 21.58
CA SER A 160 -10.90 -5.05 21.85
C SER A 160 -9.76 -5.27 20.85
N LEU A 161 -8.75 -6.00 21.29
CA LEU A 161 -7.64 -6.37 20.40
C LEU A 161 -8.14 -7.26 19.25
N SER A 162 -9.18 -8.07 19.50
CA SER A 162 -9.84 -8.92 18.51
C SER A 162 -10.44 -8.07 17.38
N SER A 163 -11.27 -7.06 17.72
CA SER A 163 -11.88 -6.16 16.74
C SER A 163 -10.83 -5.40 15.92
N ARG A 164 -9.78 -4.90 16.58
CA ARG A 164 -8.67 -4.20 15.88
C ARG A 164 -7.86 -5.12 14.95
N ARG A 165 -7.69 -6.41 15.31
CA ARG A 165 -7.06 -7.42 14.44
C ARG A 165 -7.94 -7.77 13.25
N GLU A 166 -9.23 -7.93 13.49
CA GLU A 166 -10.22 -8.17 12.44
C GLU A 166 -10.19 -7.03 11.42
N LEU A 167 -10.35 -5.78 11.85
CA LEU A 167 -10.31 -4.62 10.97
C LEU A 167 -9.00 -4.55 10.16
N TYR A 168 -7.86 -4.81 10.80
CA TYR A 168 -6.58 -4.85 10.08
C TYR A 168 -6.56 -5.94 9.00
N ALA A 169 -7.06 -7.14 9.28
CA ALA A 169 -7.14 -8.23 8.31
C ALA A 169 -8.05 -7.86 7.11
N TYR A 170 -9.23 -7.30 7.39
CA TYR A 170 -10.15 -6.82 6.34
C TYR A 170 -9.54 -5.73 5.47
N THR A 171 -8.86 -4.73 6.07
CA THR A 171 -8.23 -3.68 5.27
C THR A 171 -7.16 -4.22 4.32
N ASN A 172 -6.43 -5.26 4.72
CA ASN A 172 -5.45 -5.93 3.85
C ASN A 172 -6.13 -6.77 2.75
N LEU A 173 -7.24 -7.43 3.05
CA LEU A 173 -8.04 -8.12 2.03
C LEU A 173 -8.61 -7.10 1.02
N PHE A 174 -9.16 -5.99 1.48
CA PHE A 174 -9.71 -4.96 0.60
C PHE A 174 -8.65 -4.32 -0.31
N ARG A 175 -7.41 -4.13 0.17
CA ARG A 175 -6.28 -3.70 -0.68
C ARG A 175 -6.02 -4.69 -1.82
N LEU A 176 -6.04 -5.98 -1.50
CA LEU A 176 -5.81 -7.04 -2.48
C LEU A 176 -6.96 -7.10 -3.50
N MET A 177 -8.21 -7.11 -3.04
CA MET A 177 -9.39 -7.07 -3.90
C MET A 177 -9.41 -5.81 -4.78
N PHE A 178 -9.11 -4.65 -4.21
CA PHE A 178 -8.98 -3.39 -4.95
C PHE A 178 -7.94 -3.49 -6.06
N SER A 179 -6.76 -4.03 -5.76
CA SER A 179 -5.67 -4.14 -6.74
C SER A 179 -6.07 -5.01 -7.94
N ILE A 180 -6.74 -6.14 -7.69
CA ILE A 180 -7.22 -7.05 -8.73
C ILE A 180 -8.33 -6.38 -9.56
N GLU A 181 -9.29 -5.73 -8.90
CA GLU A 181 -10.39 -5.06 -9.59
C GLU A 181 -9.90 -3.84 -10.39
N LEU A 182 -8.95 -3.07 -9.84
CA LEU A 182 -8.32 -1.96 -10.56
C LEU A 182 -7.61 -2.47 -11.81
N SER A 183 -6.86 -3.56 -11.72
CA SER A 183 -6.22 -4.17 -12.89
C SER A 183 -7.21 -4.52 -13.98
N LYS A 184 -8.35 -5.14 -13.62
CA LYS A 184 -9.44 -5.48 -14.56
C LYS A 184 -9.99 -4.23 -15.24
N LYS A 185 -10.24 -3.17 -14.48
CA LYS A 185 -10.78 -1.90 -15.01
C LYS A 185 -9.79 -1.17 -15.91
N LEU A 186 -8.50 -1.15 -15.55
CA LEU A 186 -7.44 -0.57 -16.37
C LEU A 186 -7.32 -1.29 -17.73
N LYS A 187 -7.33 -2.63 -17.72
CA LYS A 187 -7.35 -3.44 -18.95
C LYS A 187 -8.57 -3.13 -19.82
N LYS A 188 -9.75 -3.00 -19.22
CA LYS A 188 -10.99 -2.64 -19.94
C LYS A 188 -10.88 -1.26 -20.60
N LYS A 189 -10.22 -0.30 -19.96
CA LYS A 189 -9.95 1.05 -20.49
C LYS A 189 -8.75 1.11 -21.44
N LYS A 190 -8.05 -0.01 -21.65
CA LYS A 190 -6.84 -0.11 -22.47
C LYS A 190 -5.69 0.80 -21.95
N TYR A 191 -5.60 0.98 -20.64
CA TYR A 191 -4.52 1.70 -20.01
C TYR A 191 -3.24 0.84 -19.96
N ASN A 192 -2.08 1.49 -20.10
CA ASN A 192 -0.77 0.82 -19.98
C ASN A 192 -0.33 0.62 -18.53
N THR A 193 -0.96 1.34 -17.61
CA THR A 193 -0.73 1.20 -16.17
C THR A 193 -1.27 -0.15 -15.68
N ILE A 194 -0.48 -0.89 -14.92
CA ILE A 194 -0.93 -2.12 -14.27
C ILE A 194 -1.05 -1.95 -12.75
N SER A 195 -1.97 -2.70 -12.16
CA SER A 195 -2.16 -2.74 -10.70
C SER A 195 -1.77 -4.12 -10.18
N LEU A 196 -0.96 -4.14 -9.12
CA LEU A 196 -0.40 -5.32 -8.47
C LEU A 196 -0.60 -5.24 -6.97
N ALA A 197 -0.65 -6.38 -6.31
CA ALA A 197 -0.57 -6.46 -4.86
C ALA A 197 0.64 -7.29 -4.44
N CYS A 198 1.16 -7.00 -3.25
CA CYS A 198 2.21 -7.81 -2.65
C CYS A 198 2.08 -7.83 -1.13
N HIS A 199 2.82 -8.73 -0.46
CA HIS A 199 2.97 -8.68 1.00
C HIS A 199 4.43 -8.92 1.41
N PRO A 200 4.90 -8.22 2.44
CA PRO A 200 6.30 -8.26 2.88
C PRO A 200 6.63 -9.46 3.80
N GLY A 201 5.72 -10.42 3.96
CA GLY A 201 5.87 -11.49 4.96
C GLY A 201 5.72 -10.96 6.40
N VAL A 202 6.48 -11.58 7.31
CA VAL A 202 6.54 -11.16 8.72
C VAL A 202 7.94 -10.63 9.00
N VAL A 203 8.04 -9.31 9.22
CA VAL A 203 9.33 -8.64 9.45
C VAL A 203 9.28 -7.75 10.69
N LYS A 204 10.44 -7.46 11.26
CA LYS A 204 10.55 -6.45 12.31
C LYS A 204 9.99 -5.13 11.81
N SER A 205 9.01 -4.57 12.50
CA SER A 205 8.45 -3.27 12.12
C SER A 205 7.90 -2.52 13.32
N SER A 206 7.73 -1.22 13.18
CA SER A 206 7.06 -0.37 14.16
C SER A 206 5.52 -0.39 14.02
N LEU A 207 4.96 -1.21 13.14
CA LEU A 207 3.51 -1.30 12.91
C LEU A 207 2.75 -1.70 14.19
N GLY A 208 3.29 -2.61 14.99
CA GLY A 208 2.68 -3.06 16.25
C GLY A 208 2.78 -2.10 17.43
N ARG A 209 3.21 -0.85 17.24
CA ARG A 209 3.47 0.13 18.33
C ARG A 209 2.27 0.46 19.21
N HIS A 210 1.06 0.23 18.74
CA HIS A 210 -0.18 0.52 19.48
C HIS A 210 -0.61 -0.56 20.48
N VAL A 211 0.08 -1.71 20.51
CA VAL A 211 -0.15 -2.79 21.48
C VAL A 211 1.19 -3.18 22.10
N PHE A 212 1.27 -3.12 23.44
CA PHE A 212 2.50 -3.36 24.18
C PHE A 212 3.15 -4.71 23.86
N ILE A 213 2.36 -5.78 23.87
CA ILE A 213 2.82 -7.14 23.53
C ILE A 213 3.33 -7.22 22.09
N SER A 214 2.61 -6.62 21.13
CA SER A 214 3.05 -6.58 19.72
C SER A 214 4.37 -5.81 19.59
N ARG A 215 4.51 -4.71 20.32
CA ARG A 215 5.76 -3.92 20.36
C ARG A 215 6.95 -4.74 20.85
N LEU A 216 6.73 -5.65 21.79
CA LEU A 216 7.75 -6.56 22.29
C LEU A 216 8.07 -7.66 21.27
N ILE A 217 7.06 -8.33 20.72
CA ILE A 217 7.22 -9.41 19.72
C ILE A 217 7.96 -8.89 18.48
N TYR A 218 7.59 -7.72 17.95
CA TYR A 218 8.24 -7.16 16.76
C TYR A 218 9.71 -6.70 17.00
N LYS A 219 10.18 -6.69 18.25
CA LYS A 219 11.58 -6.46 18.60
C LYS A 219 12.40 -7.74 18.77
N LEU A 220 11.75 -8.90 18.80
CA LEU A 220 12.45 -10.17 18.99
C LEU A 220 13.48 -10.40 17.86
N PRO A 221 14.67 -10.91 18.17
CA PRO A 221 15.73 -11.14 17.19
C PRO A 221 15.38 -12.21 16.16
N ILE A 222 14.39 -13.07 16.45
CA ILE A 222 13.93 -14.15 15.56
C ILE A 222 13.14 -13.67 14.34
N LEU A 223 12.61 -12.44 14.37
CA LEU A 223 11.91 -11.90 13.20
C LEU A 223 12.89 -11.39 12.15
N PRO A 224 12.65 -11.67 10.87
CA PRO A 224 13.44 -11.15 9.76
C PRO A 224 13.53 -9.62 9.78
N SER A 225 14.62 -9.08 9.26
CA SER A 225 14.79 -7.64 9.09
C SER A 225 13.80 -7.07 8.07
N THR A 226 13.53 -5.76 8.13
CA THR A 226 12.68 -5.05 7.15
C THR A 226 13.18 -5.18 5.73
N ASN A 227 14.49 -5.35 5.53
CA ASN A 227 15.10 -5.51 4.21
C ASN A 227 14.61 -6.77 3.47
N ILE A 228 14.33 -7.86 4.19
CA ILE A 228 13.74 -9.07 3.58
C ILE A 228 12.34 -8.78 3.03
N GLY A 229 11.54 -8.02 3.76
CA GLY A 229 10.20 -7.63 3.33
C GLY A 229 10.14 -6.74 2.09
N VAL A 230 11.25 -6.14 1.71
CA VAL A 230 11.34 -5.36 0.46
C VAL A 230 11.27 -6.27 -0.78
N GLY A 231 11.69 -7.54 -0.68
CA GLY A 231 11.79 -8.45 -1.81
C GLY A 231 10.54 -8.51 -2.70
N PRO A 232 9.35 -8.89 -2.18
CA PRO A 232 8.12 -8.96 -2.98
C PRO A 232 7.69 -7.61 -3.56
N ILE A 233 7.93 -6.50 -2.86
CA ILE A 233 7.60 -5.17 -3.35
C ILE A 233 8.54 -4.78 -4.50
N TYR A 234 9.83 -5.03 -4.34
CA TYR A 234 10.82 -4.75 -5.37
C TYR A 234 10.60 -5.61 -6.61
N GLU A 235 10.28 -6.89 -6.44
CA GLU A 235 9.90 -7.80 -7.53
C GLU A 235 8.69 -7.27 -8.30
N SER A 236 7.65 -6.78 -7.61
CA SER A 236 6.49 -6.14 -8.24
C SER A 236 6.88 -4.94 -9.12
N ILE A 237 7.96 -4.22 -8.77
CA ILE A 237 8.45 -3.06 -9.53
C ILE A 237 9.22 -3.50 -10.76
N VAL A 238 10.18 -4.41 -10.61
CA VAL A 238 11.20 -4.70 -11.64
C VAL A 238 10.84 -5.83 -12.59
N ASN A 239 9.93 -6.72 -12.20
CA ASN A 239 9.51 -7.82 -13.05
C ASN A 239 8.59 -7.31 -14.17
N ASN A 240 9.08 -7.36 -15.41
CA ASN A 240 8.37 -6.90 -16.60
C ASN A 240 7.41 -7.94 -17.19
N GLU A 241 7.39 -9.16 -16.68
CA GLU A 241 6.47 -10.22 -17.11
C GLU A 241 5.09 -10.10 -16.42
N LEU A 242 4.99 -9.29 -15.35
CA LEU A 242 3.73 -9.06 -14.66
C LEU A 242 2.78 -8.25 -15.55
N ILE A 243 1.55 -8.74 -15.66
CA ILE A 243 0.51 -8.17 -16.54
C ILE A 243 -0.62 -7.46 -15.78
N GLY A 244 -0.57 -7.47 -14.46
CA GLY A 244 -1.53 -6.84 -13.54
C GLY A 244 -2.60 -7.80 -13.01
N GLY A 245 -2.90 -7.65 -11.72
CA GLY A 245 -3.80 -8.51 -10.94
C GLY A 245 -3.05 -9.55 -10.10
N GLU A 246 -1.74 -9.70 -10.27
CA GLU A 246 -0.94 -10.66 -9.51
C GLU A 246 -0.76 -10.22 -8.06
N PHE A 247 -0.61 -11.23 -7.20
CA PHE A 247 -0.25 -11.08 -5.80
C PHE A 247 1.11 -11.71 -5.56
N ILE A 248 2.08 -10.90 -5.13
CA ILE A 248 3.47 -11.32 -4.95
C ILE A 248 3.74 -11.52 -3.45
N GLY A 249 4.17 -12.71 -3.09
CA GLY A 249 4.56 -13.09 -1.73
C GLY A 249 5.89 -13.83 -1.74
N PHE A 250 6.07 -14.74 -0.79
CA PHE A 250 7.26 -15.59 -0.69
C PHE A 250 6.95 -17.04 -1.06
N ASN A 251 7.92 -17.74 -1.65
CA ASN A 251 7.82 -19.13 -2.12
C ASN A 251 7.76 -20.20 -1.01
N THR A 252 7.74 -19.79 0.26
CA THR A 252 7.67 -20.72 1.40
C THR A 252 6.23 -20.95 1.85
N LYS A 253 5.95 -22.11 2.47
CA LYS A 253 4.60 -22.53 2.91
C LYS A 253 3.90 -21.50 3.82
N ASN A 254 4.64 -20.89 4.72
CA ASN A 254 4.10 -19.87 5.63
C ASN A 254 4.22 -18.44 5.07
N GLN A 255 4.90 -18.26 3.95
CA GLN A 255 5.13 -16.97 3.29
C GLN A 255 5.74 -15.88 4.20
N TRP A 256 6.50 -16.28 5.22
CA TRP A 256 7.13 -15.32 6.12
C TRP A 256 8.38 -14.69 5.53
N LYS A 257 9.16 -15.49 4.82
CA LYS A 257 10.40 -15.12 4.15
C LYS A 257 10.69 -16.13 3.02
N GLY A 258 11.61 -15.81 2.13
CA GLY A 258 12.03 -16.65 1.00
C GLY A 258 12.28 -15.79 -0.22
N ASP A 259 12.21 -16.40 -1.41
CA ASP A 259 12.29 -15.68 -2.67
C ASP A 259 10.90 -15.16 -3.06
N PRO A 260 10.82 -13.96 -3.67
CA PRO A 260 9.57 -13.44 -4.19
C PRO A 260 8.97 -14.36 -5.26
N LYS A 261 7.65 -14.57 -5.18
CA LYS A 261 6.91 -15.38 -6.15
C LYS A 261 5.45 -14.90 -6.25
N ILE A 262 4.82 -15.12 -7.39
CA ILE A 262 3.36 -15.02 -7.51
C ILE A 262 2.75 -16.10 -6.62
N VAL A 263 1.85 -15.69 -5.74
CA VAL A 263 1.14 -16.56 -4.79
C VAL A 263 -0.37 -16.43 -4.96
N ALA A 264 -1.11 -17.47 -4.59
CA ALA A 264 -2.57 -17.42 -4.63
C ALA A 264 -3.09 -16.37 -3.61
N PRO A 265 -4.01 -15.48 -4.01
CA PRO A 265 -4.66 -14.56 -3.10
C PRO A 265 -5.62 -15.29 -2.16
N ASN A 266 -6.21 -14.57 -1.18
CA ASN A 266 -7.35 -15.08 -0.42
C ASN A 266 -8.46 -15.49 -1.40
N PRO A 267 -9.11 -16.68 -1.23
CA PRO A 267 -10.15 -17.17 -2.15
C PRO A 267 -11.29 -16.18 -2.43
N LEU A 268 -11.65 -15.32 -1.46
CA LEU A 268 -12.66 -14.25 -1.66
C LEU A 268 -12.27 -13.25 -2.76
N CYS A 269 -10.99 -13.16 -3.08
CA CYS A 269 -10.51 -12.30 -4.17
C CYS A 269 -10.85 -12.86 -5.57
N ASN A 270 -11.21 -14.13 -5.68
CA ASN A 270 -11.58 -14.73 -6.97
C ASN A 270 -13.05 -14.46 -7.36
N ASP A 271 -13.87 -13.99 -6.43
CA ASP A 271 -15.27 -13.64 -6.68
C ASP A 271 -15.39 -12.24 -7.29
N ASP A 272 -15.73 -12.19 -8.55
CA ASP A 272 -15.92 -10.94 -9.32
C ASP A 272 -17.03 -10.06 -8.73
N ASN A 273 -18.13 -10.67 -8.22
CA ASN A 273 -19.25 -9.92 -7.65
C ASN A 273 -18.84 -9.23 -6.34
N LEU A 274 -18.09 -9.94 -5.47
CA LEU A 274 -17.58 -9.37 -4.23
C LEU A 274 -16.60 -8.22 -4.49
N ARG A 275 -15.69 -8.37 -5.46
CA ARG A 275 -14.76 -7.29 -5.82
C ARG A 275 -15.49 -6.08 -6.40
N ASN A 276 -16.45 -6.30 -7.28
CA ASN A 276 -17.26 -5.22 -7.86
C ASN A 276 -18.11 -4.53 -6.77
N LEU A 277 -18.71 -5.28 -5.85
CA LEU A 277 -19.47 -4.71 -4.74
C LEU A 277 -18.59 -3.85 -3.84
N LEU A 278 -17.36 -4.32 -3.51
CA LEU A 278 -16.38 -3.52 -2.79
C LEU A 278 -16.05 -2.21 -3.53
N TRP A 279 -15.83 -2.29 -4.83
CA TRP A 279 -15.57 -1.12 -5.66
C TRP A 279 -16.73 -0.12 -5.64
N VAL A 280 -17.96 -0.59 -5.85
CA VAL A 280 -19.15 0.27 -5.83
C VAL A 280 -19.33 0.96 -4.48
N LYS A 281 -19.25 0.22 -3.38
CA LYS A 281 -19.34 0.79 -2.02
C LYS A 281 -18.25 1.83 -1.77
N THR A 282 -17.02 1.57 -2.24
CA THR A 282 -15.92 2.49 -2.06
C THR A 282 -16.07 3.75 -2.92
N SER A 283 -16.51 3.61 -4.17
CA SER A 283 -16.77 4.76 -5.03
C SER A 283 -17.91 5.64 -4.50
N GLN A 284 -18.97 5.05 -3.94
CA GLN A 284 -20.05 5.79 -3.28
C GLN A 284 -19.55 6.56 -2.03
N LEU A 285 -18.70 5.92 -1.22
CA LEU A 285 -18.14 6.52 0.00
C LEU A 285 -17.16 7.66 -0.31
N THR A 286 -16.42 7.55 -1.40
CA THR A 286 -15.33 8.50 -1.75
C THR A 286 -15.72 9.55 -2.77
N GLY A 287 -16.83 9.35 -3.49
CA GLY A 287 -17.25 10.22 -4.60
C GLY A 287 -16.36 10.14 -5.84
N ILE A 288 -15.39 9.20 -5.91
CA ILE A 288 -14.48 9.04 -7.05
C ILE A 288 -14.58 7.64 -7.65
N ASN A 289 -14.53 7.57 -8.97
CA ASN A 289 -14.60 6.33 -9.74
C ASN A 289 -13.63 6.41 -10.95
N LEU A 290 -13.32 5.27 -11.56
CA LEU A 290 -12.48 5.14 -12.75
C LEU A 290 -13.34 5.01 -14.04
#